data_f105b73ad9dc5e71b5450773f712d8af
#
_entry.id   f105b73ad9dc5e71b5450773f712d8af
#
_cell.length_a   1.000
_cell.length_b   1.000
_cell.length_c   1.000
_cell.angle_alpha   90.00
_cell.angle_beta   90.00
_cell.angle_gamma   90.00
#
_symmetry.space_group_name_H-M   'P 1'
#
loop_
_entity.id
_entity.type
_entity.pdbx_description
1 polymer ?
#
loop_
_entity_poly.entity_id
_entity_poly.type
_entity_poly.pdbx_seq_one_letter_code
_entity_poly.pdbx_strand_id
1 'polypeptide(L)'
;MSEQFVAQAADPNAVPAAKQSKTLTWGVGEESIDYVASASHLDIYDPQRVLEGKMFNVSYVASAVNGEAVDAASRPVTFAFNGGPGSASVPINFGGLGPRRVVSEGEQFASARYEVVDNPGTLLRETDLVFLDALGTGWSFVADGYDTKRVYGLEEDARTFCRAIIRWLDEHNRWGSPLYIYGESYGTMRSAVLMRYLGEAGVPLAGVVMLSAYFDWSQNLPGN
;
A
#
# COMPACT_ATOMS: atom_id res chain seq x y z
N MET A 1 11.65 -20.37 30.14
CA MET A 1 10.21 -20.33 29.87
C MET A 1 10.04 -19.44 28.64
N SER A 2 9.84 -20.05 27.48
CA SER A 2 9.65 -19.35 26.21
C SER A 2 8.18 -18.98 26.09
N GLU A 3 7.85 -17.70 26.16
CA GLU A 3 6.53 -17.22 25.78
C GLU A 3 6.38 -17.45 24.28
N GLN A 4 5.52 -18.38 23.93
CA GLN A 4 5.07 -18.55 22.54
C GLN A 4 4.24 -17.33 22.20
N PHE A 5 4.76 -16.47 21.31
CA PHE A 5 3.96 -15.50 20.60
C PHE A 5 3.00 -16.25 19.66
N VAL A 6 1.83 -16.57 20.17
CA VAL A 6 0.69 -16.92 19.31
C VAL A 6 0.23 -15.61 18.71
N ALA A 7 0.41 -15.44 17.41
CA ALA A 7 -0.20 -14.35 16.68
C ALA A 7 -1.72 -14.46 16.87
N GLN A 8 -2.27 -13.68 17.78
CA GLN A 8 -3.70 -13.56 17.95
C GLN A 8 -4.22 -12.89 16.67
N ALA A 9 -5.17 -13.54 16.00
CA ALA A 9 -5.87 -12.90 14.89
C ALA A 9 -6.38 -11.55 15.39
N ALA A 10 -6.04 -10.48 14.68
CA ALA A 10 -6.46 -9.15 15.08
C ALA A 10 -7.98 -9.14 15.16
N ASP A 11 -8.53 -8.75 16.31
CA ASP A 11 -9.96 -8.53 16.46
C ASP A 11 -10.35 -7.47 15.42
N PRO A 12 -11.23 -7.78 14.46
CA PRO A 12 -11.68 -6.80 13.47
C PRO A 12 -12.37 -5.59 14.11
N ASN A 13 -12.79 -5.70 15.37
CA ASN A 13 -13.34 -4.60 16.16
C ASN A 13 -12.26 -3.83 16.95
N ALA A 14 -11.03 -4.33 17.03
CA ALA A 14 -9.89 -3.67 17.66
C ALA A 14 -9.10 -2.77 16.69
N VAL A 15 -9.77 -2.23 15.68
CA VAL A 15 -9.16 -1.30 14.72
C VAL A 15 -8.68 -0.07 15.47
N PRO A 16 -7.38 0.29 15.37
CA PRO A 16 -6.92 1.56 15.93
C PRO A 16 -7.75 2.70 15.35
N ALA A 17 -8.57 3.33 16.17
CA ALA A 17 -9.52 4.36 15.72
C ALA A 17 -8.82 5.67 15.29
N ALA A 18 -7.50 5.77 15.44
CA ALA A 18 -6.77 6.99 15.18
C ALA A 18 -5.56 6.73 14.27
N LYS A 19 -5.31 7.69 13.35
CA LYS A 19 -4.07 7.77 12.59
C LYS A 19 -2.88 7.77 13.55
N GLN A 20 -1.98 6.83 13.36
CA GLN A 20 -0.69 6.79 14.04
C GLN A 20 0.37 7.35 13.10
N SER A 21 1.23 8.23 13.60
CA SER A 21 2.33 8.78 12.81
C SER A 21 3.59 8.94 13.64
N LYS A 22 4.75 8.78 13.00
CA LYS A 22 6.06 8.94 13.61
C LYS A 22 7.03 9.53 12.60
N THR A 23 7.81 10.52 13.00
CA THR A 23 8.95 11.01 12.22
C THR A 23 10.12 10.05 12.40
N LEU A 24 10.73 9.65 11.31
CA LEU A 24 11.85 8.71 11.23
C LEU A 24 12.88 9.24 10.24
N THR A 25 14.10 8.73 10.34
CA THR A 25 15.16 8.95 9.35
C THR A 25 15.54 7.61 8.73
N TRP A 26 15.64 7.58 7.41
CA TRP A 26 16.30 6.53 6.63
C TRP A 26 17.70 7.01 6.30
N GLY A 27 18.69 6.11 6.39
CA GLY A 27 20.06 6.45 6.03
C GLY A 27 20.86 5.25 5.53
N VAL A 28 21.50 5.41 4.37
CA VAL A 28 22.42 4.41 3.79
C VAL A 28 23.61 5.11 3.16
N GLY A 29 24.81 4.84 3.65
CA GLY A 29 26.01 5.55 3.25
C GLY A 29 25.96 7.01 3.69
N GLU A 30 26.12 7.93 2.73
CA GLU A 30 26.05 9.38 2.96
C GLU A 30 24.65 9.96 2.71
N GLU A 31 23.70 9.14 2.24
CA GLU A 31 22.35 9.59 1.93
C GLU A 31 21.43 9.47 3.17
N SER A 32 20.59 10.47 3.37
CA SER A 32 19.58 10.46 4.42
C SER A 32 18.26 11.04 3.95
N ILE A 33 17.15 10.50 4.46
CA ILE A 33 15.80 11.00 4.20
C ILE A 33 15.05 11.06 5.53
N ASP A 34 14.66 12.25 5.93
CA ASP A 34 13.70 12.42 7.02
C ASP A 34 12.29 12.29 6.47
N TYR A 35 11.48 11.46 7.10
CA TYR A 35 10.12 11.16 6.63
C TYR A 35 9.14 10.94 7.78
N VAL A 36 7.88 11.15 7.48
CA VAL A 36 6.77 10.80 8.37
C VAL A 36 6.20 9.46 7.90
N ALA A 37 6.31 8.45 8.76
CA ALA A 37 5.58 7.20 8.60
C ALA A 37 4.20 7.33 9.24
N SER A 38 3.14 7.02 8.52
CA SER A 38 1.78 7.05 9.03
C SER A 38 1.05 5.76 8.71
N ALA A 39 0.22 5.29 9.64
CA ALA A 39 -0.69 4.18 9.45
C ALA A 39 -2.10 4.64 9.80
N SER A 40 -3.06 4.43 8.91
CA SER A 40 -4.44 4.90 9.09
C SER A 40 -5.42 4.10 8.24
N HIS A 41 -6.72 4.36 8.46
CA HIS A 41 -7.79 3.85 7.63
C HIS A 41 -8.40 4.99 6.80
N LEU A 42 -8.69 4.68 5.55
CA LEU A 42 -9.46 5.53 4.65
C LEU A 42 -10.88 4.99 4.61
N ASP A 43 -11.86 5.81 4.97
CA ASP A 43 -13.28 5.46 4.85
C ASP A 43 -13.68 5.47 3.38
N ILE A 44 -14.11 4.32 2.86
CA ILE A 44 -14.50 4.14 1.47
C ILE A 44 -16.03 4.13 1.39
N TYR A 45 -16.58 5.07 0.63
CA TYR A 45 -18.01 5.21 0.44
C TYR A 45 -18.41 4.88 -1.00
N ASP A 46 -19.55 4.23 -1.16
CA ASP A 46 -20.15 4.01 -2.48
C ASP A 46 -20.77 5.32 -3.05
N PRO A 47 -21.22 5.34 -4.32
CA PRO A 47 -21.83 6.51 -4.92
C PRO A 47 -23.12 6.99 -4.20
N GLN A 48 -23.75 6.12 -3.42
CA GLN A 48 -24.92 6.44 -2.60
C GLN A 48 -24.53 6.94 -1.20
N ARG A 49 -23.22 7.14 -0.95
CA ARG A 49 -22.62 7.54 0.34
C ARG A 49 -22.82 6.53 1.47
N VAL A 50 -22.98 5.26 1.13
CA VAL A 50 -22.95 4.16 2.11
C VAL A 50 -21.51 3.74 2.31
N LEU A 51 -21.10 3.53 3.57
CA LEU A 51 -19.75 3.06 3.90
C LEU A 51 -19.59 1.64 3.36
N GLU A 52 -18.67 1.45 2.42
CA GLU A 52 -18.30 0.13 1.87
C GLU A 52 -17.34 -0.61 2.82
N GLY A 53 -16.45 0.14 3.44
CA GLY A 53 -15.43 -0.40 4.32
C GLY A 53 -14.37 0.63 4.69
N LYS A 54 -13.35 0.16 5.40
CA LYS A 54 -12.19 0.97 5.75
C LYS A 54 -10.94 0.32 5.18
N MET A 55 -10.27 1.06 4.30
CA MET A 55 -9.03 0.59 3.66
C MET A 55 -7.83 1.04 4.46
N PHE A 56 -7.09 0.09 5.00
CA PHE A 56 -5.86 0.37 5.73
C PHE A 56 -4.76 0.82 4.76
N ASN A 57 -4.01 1.82 5.18
CA ASN A 57 -2.85 2.29 4.45
C ASN A 57 -1.67 2.58 5.37
N VAL A 58 -0.47 2.38 4.82
CA VAL A 58 0.78 2.86 5.40
C VAL A 58 1.40 3.83 4.42
N SER A 59 1.67 5.05 4.84
CA SER A 59 2.32 6.06 4.02
C SER A 59 3.66 6.50 4.60
N TYR A 60 4.60 6.77 3.71
CA TYR A 60 5.92 7.33 3.99
C TYR A 60 6.07 8.59 3.17
N VAL A 61 6.07 9.74 3.83
CA VAL A 61 6.14 11.05 3.19
C VAL A 61 7.44 11.74 3.62
N ALA A 62 8.32 11.99 2.67
CA ALA A 62 9.59 12.65 2.93
C ALA A 62 9.37 14.12 3.35
N SER A 63 10.13 14.58 4.34
CA SER A 63 10.15 15.97 4.80
C SER A 63 11.47 16.65 4.49
N ALA A 64 12.58 15.90 4.45
CA ALA A 64 13.88 16.40 4.02
C ALA A 64 14.70 15.28 3.33
N VAL A 65 15.54 15.66 2.39
CA VAL A 65 16.53 14.78 1.72
C VAL A 65 17.90 15.42 1.90
N ASN A 66 18.84 14.67 2.49
CA ASN A 66 20.19 15.14 2.80
C ASN A 66 20.21 16.48 3.56
N GLY A 67 19.24 16.66 4.47
CA GLY A 67 19.07 17.87 5.26
C GLY A 67 18.35 19.04 4.55
N GLU A 68 18.02 18.91 3.28
CA GLU A 68 17.26 19.91 2.53
C GLU A 68 15.77 19.59 2.56
N ALA A 69 14.94 20.59 2.90
CA ALA A 69 13.49 20.44 2.96
C ALA A 69 12.90 20.09 1.59
N VAL A 70 11.95 19.17 1.56
CA VAL A 70 11.26 18.74 0.35
C VAL A 70 9.97 19.53 0.15
N ASP A 71 9.73 20.01 -1.07
CA ASP A 71 8.41 20.50 -1.45
C ASP A 71 7.46 19.33 -1.71
N ALA A 72 6.62 19.05 -0.73
CA ALA A 72 5.66 17.96 -0.79
C ALA A 72 4.66 18.11 -1.97
N ALA A 73 4.33 19.33 -2.39
CA ALA A 73 3.35 19.56 -3.46
C ALA A 73 3.85 19.10 -4.83
N SER A 74 5.16 19.19 -5.08
CA SER A 74 5.78 18.81 -6.35
C SER A 74 6.37 17.39 -6.34
N ARG A 75 6.57 16.79 -5.15
CA ARG A 75 7.16 15.46 -5.03
C ARG A 75 6.20 14.38 -5.55
N PRO A 76 6.67 13.39 -6.33
CA PRO A 76 5.83 12.28 -6.79
C PRO A 76 5.23 11.48 -5.62
N VAL A 77 4.08 10.84 -5.87
CA VAL A 77 3.44 9.88 -4.96
C VAL A 77 3.21 8.57 -5.71
N THR A 78 3.66 7.47 -5.11
CA THR A 78 3.43 6.12 -5.62
C THR A 78 2.48 5.35 -4.70
N PHE A 79 1.33 4.97 -5.22
CA PHE A 79 0.42 4.05 -4.57
C PHE A 79 0.78 2.61 -4.94
N ALA A 80 1.17 1.82 -3.95
CA ALA A 80 1.69 0.47 -4.13
C ALA A 80 0.80 -0.58 -3.46
N PHE A 81 0.61 -1.71 -4.11
CA PHE A 81 -0.23 -2.80 -3.60
C PHE A 81 0.17 -4.16 -4.14
N ASN A 82 0.08 -5.16 -3.26
CA ASN A 82 0.19 -6.57 -3.65
C ASN A 82 -1.09 -7.06 -4.36
N GLY A 83 -0.97 -8.22 -4.94
CA GLY A 83 -2.05 -8.91 -5.63
C GLY A 83 -2.77 -9.95 -4.78
N GLY A 84 -2.63 -11.18 -5.14
CA GLY A 84 -3.30 -12.35 -4.61
C GLY A 84 -4.29 -12.93 -5.63
N PRO A 85 -5.57 -12.50 -5.71
CA PRO A 85 -6.28 -11.55 -4.84
C PRO A 85 -6.32 -11.97 -3.38
N GLY A 86 -6.44 -11.01 -2.47
CA GLY A 86 -6.56 -11.27 -1.03
C GLY A 86 -5.26 -11.13 -0.23
N SER A 87 -4.21 -10.52 -0.79
CA SER A 87 -2.98 -10.21 -0.06
C SER A 87 -2.93 -8.76 0.41
N ALA A 88 -2.49 -8.57 1.66
CA ALA A 88 -2.09 -7.25 2.16
C ALA A 88 -0.76 -6.80 1.51
N SER A 89 -0.46 -5.51 1.55
CA SER A 89 0.71 -4.93 0.89
C SER A 89 2.01 -4.99 1.72
N VAL A 90 2.01 -5.76 2.81
CA VAL A 90 3.18 -6.00 3.65
C VAL A 90 4.38 -6.56 2.87
N PRO A 91 4.22 -7.55 1.95
CA PRO A 91 5.36 -8.10 1.22
C PRO A 91 6.08 -7.07 0.35
N ILE A 92 5.38 -6.22 -0.40
CA ILE A 92 6.06 -5.19 -1.19
C ILE A 92 6.56 -4.03 -0.34
N ASN A 93 5.94 -3.75 0.80
CA ASN A 93 6.40 -2.73 1.73
C ASN A 93 7.74 -3.15 2.38
N PHE A 94 7.71 -4.20 3.21
CA PHE A 94 8.88 -4.64 3.98
C PHE A 94 9.80 -5.60 3.22
N GLY A 95 9.38 -6.11 2.07
CA GLY A 95 10.18 -6.96 1.20
C GLY A 95 10.88 -6.23 0.06
N GLY A 96 10.47 -5.00 -0.28
CA GLY A 96 10.99 -4.35 -1.48
C GLY A 96 11.04 -2.83 -1.47
N LEU A 97 9.92 -2.15 -1.40
CA LEU A 97 9.81 -0.73 -1.76
C LEU A 97 9.93 0.24 -0.58
N GLY A 98 9.52 -0.19 0.61
CA GLY A 98 9.48 0.66 1.79
C GLY A 98 10.85 1.10 2.29
N PRO A 99 10.92 2.13 3.17
CA PRO A 99 12.20 2.61 3.72
C PRO A 99 12.87 1.61 4.65
N ARG A 100 12.12 0.66 5.16
CA ARG A 100 12.60 -0.43 6.01
C ARG A 100 12.33 -1.76 5.35
N ARG A 101 13.24 -2.72 5.52
CA ARG A 101 13.05 -4.09 5.06
C ARG A 101 13.32 -5.09 6.17
N VAL A 102 12.67 -6.24 6.07
CA VAL A 102 12.95 -7.40 6.93
C VAL A 102 14.08 -8.20 6.31
N VAL A 103 15.09 -8.51 7.11
CA VAL A 103 16.16 -9.44 6.76
C VAL A 103 16.15 -10.63 7.73
N SER A 104 16.51 -11.81 7.25
CA SER A 104 16.67 -12.99 8.08
C SER A 104 18.12 -13.44 8.07
N GLU A 105 18.64 -13.80 9.25
CA GLU A 105 19.92 -14.47 9.35
C GLU A 105 19.71 -15.99 9.22
N GLY A 106 20.11 -16.55 8.09
CA GLY A 106 20.14 -17.99 7.85
C GLY A 106 19.10 -18.54 6.90
N GLU A 107 19.46 -19.66 6.25
CA GLU A 107 18.64 -20.34 5.21
C GLU A 107 17.53 -21.24 5.78
N GLN A 108 17.44 -21.42 7.09
CA GLN A 108 16.47 -22.32 7.73
C GLN A 108 15.45 -21.55 8.56
N PHE A 109 14.21 -21.59 8.12
CA PHE A 109 13.05 -20.89 8.71
C PHE A 109 12.81 -21.17 10.21
N ALA A 110 13.34 -22.25 10.78
CA ALA A 110 13.06 -22.67 12.16
C ALA A 110 13.89 -21.93 13.24
N SER A 111 14.93 -21.18 12.85
CA SER A 111 15.81 -20.47 13.79
C SER A 111 16.19 -19.06 13.33
N ALA A 112 15.54 -18.54 12.27
CA ALA A 112 15.85 -17.24 11.71
C ALA A 112 15.48 -16.12 12.70
N ARG A 113 16.46 -15.29 13.03
CA ARG A 113 16.21 -13.99 13.63
C ARG A 113 15.85 -13.03 12.52
N TYR A 114 14.72 -12.34 12.66
CA TYR A 114 14.29 -11.32 11.75
C TYR A 114 14.67 -9.95 12.30
N GLU A 115 15.33 -9.16 11.48
CA GLU A 115 15.65 -7.78 11.81
C GLU A 115 14.99 -6.83 10.82
N VAL A 116 14.63 -5.65 11.29
CA VAL A 116 14.12 -4.57 10.45
C VAL A 116 15.23 -3.54 10.30
N VAL A 117 15.76 -3.46 9.09
CA VAL A 117 16.89 -2.58 8.75
C VAL A 117 16.49 -1.53 7.72
N ASP A 118 17.31 -0.50 7.53
CA ASP A 118 17.14 0.44 6.43
C ASP A 118 17.25 -0.29 5.09
N ASN A 119 16.34 0.02 4.19
CA ASN A 119 16.30 -0.59 2.86
C ASN A 119 17.07 0.25 1.85
N PRO A 120 18.25 -0.20 1.37
CA PRO A 120 19.03 0.56 0.38
C PRO A 120 18.33 0.65 -0.99
N GLY A 121 17.36 -0.23 -1.25
CA GLY A 121 16.57 -0.24 -2.49
C GLY A 121 15.24 0.49 -2.39
N THR A 122 15.02 1.29 -1.35
CA THR A 122 13.74 1.99 -1.18
C THR A 122 13.44 2.97 -2.30
N LEU A 123 12.19 3.00 -2.75
CA LEU A 123 11.72 4.02 -3.68
C LEU A 123 11.43 5.37 -2.99
N LEU A 124 11.50 5.45 -1.65
CA LEU A 124 11.33 6.72 -0.93
C LEU A 124 12.37 7.78 -1.35
N ARG A 125 13.45 7.38 -1.97
CA ARG A 125 14.45 8.30 -2.55
C ARG A 125 13.87 9.17 -3.66
N GLU A 126 12.93 8.65 -4.44
CA GLU A 126 12.38 9.28 -5.63
C GLU A 126 10.92 9.76 -5.45
N THR A 127 10.17 9.08 -4.62
CA THR A 127 8.72 9.27 -4.50
C THR A 127 8.25 9.02 -3.07
N ASP A 128 7.21 9.72 -2.64
CA ASP A 128 6.48 9.31 -1.44
C ASP A 128 5.73 8.02 -1.72
N LEU A 129 5.59 7.18 -0.69
CA LEU A 129 5.03 5.83 -0.82
C LEU A 129 3.74 5.70 -0.03
N VAL A 130 2.72 5.14 -0.64
CA VAL A 130 1.44 4.81 0.00
C VAL A 130 1.10 3.35 -0.31
N PHE A 131 1.18 2.51 0.69
CA PHE A 131 0.81 1.08 0.60
C PHE A 131 -0.64 0.92 0.98
N LEU A 132 -1.45 0.34 0.10
CA LEU A 132 -2.88 0.12 0.30
C LEU A 132 -3.18 -1.38 0.45
N ASP A 133 -3.89 -1.75 1.50
CA ASP A 133 -4.41 -3.10 1.67
C ASP A 133 -5.82 -3.18 1.08
N ALA A 134 -6.08 -4.13 0.19
CA ALA A 134 -7.42 -4.34 -0.36
C ALA A 134 -8.46 -4.62 0.74
N LEU A 135 -9.71 -4.25 0.54
CA LEU A 135 -10.78 -4.56 1.49
C LEU A 135 -10.85 -6.06 1.77
N GLY A 136 -10.91 -6.43 3.05
CA GLY A 136 -10.87 -7.80 3.52
C GLY A 136 -9.47 -8.41 3.63
N THR A 137 -8.40 -7.60 3.50
CA THR A 137 -7.00 -8.04 3.69
C THR A 137 -6.29 -7.20 4.74
N GLY A 138 -5.28 -7.76 5.37
CA GLY A 138 -4.50 -7.06 6.39
C GLY A 138 -5.39 -6.49 7.50
N TRP A 139 -5.36 -5.17 7.66
CA TRP A 139 -6.24 -4.45 8.58
C TRP A 139 -7.38 -3.70 7.87
N SER A 140 -7.58 -3.96 6.59
CA SER A 140 -8.74 -3.47 5.84
C SER A 140 -9.95 -4.36 6.06
N PHE A 141 -11.13 -3.78 6.18
CA PHE A 141 -12.36 -4.55 6.35
C PHE A 141 -13.54 -3.95 5.57
N VAL A 142 -14.47 -4.81 5.22
CA VAL A 142 -15.75 -4.43 4.63
C VAL A 142 -16.69 -3.99 5.77
N ALA A 143 -17.47 -2.95 5.59
CA ALA A 143 -18.42 -2.48 6.59
C ALA A 143 -19.47 -3.54 6.89
N ASP A 144 -19.89 -3.62 8.17
CA ASP A 144 -20.92 -4.55 8.61
C ASP A 144 -22.23 -4.36 7.82
N GLY A 145 -22.75 -5.46 7.28
CA GLY A 145 -23.97 -5.46 6.49
C GLY A 145 -23.83 -4.97 5.05
N TYR A 146 -22.64 -4.53 4.60
CA TYR A 146 -22.40 -4.20 3.20
C TYR A 146 -22.25 -5.47 2.36
N ASP A 147 -22.85 -5.51 1.18
CA ASP A 147 -22.78 -6.67 0.29
C ASP A 147 -21.34 -6.84 -0.27
N THR A 148 -20.65 -7.90 0.18
CA THR A 148 -19.27 -8.19 -0.23
C THR A 148 -19.10 -8.42 -1.74
N LYS A 149 -20.16 -8.79 -2.46
CA LYS A 149 -20.12 -8.89 -3.93
C LYS A 149 -19.92 -7.55 -4.61
N ARG A 150 -20.18 -6.45 -3.91
CA ARG A 150 -19.96 -5.08 -4.40
C ARG A 150 -18.54 -4.56 -4.15
N VAL A 151 -17.67 -5.34 -3.51
CA VAL A 151 -16.27 -4.98 -3.23
C VAL A 151 -15.28 -6.02 -3.75
N TYR A 152 -15.72 -7.26 -3.95
CA TYR A 152 -14.89 -8.32 -4.49
C TYR A 152 -15.18 -8.52 -5.98
N GLY A 153 -14.16 -8.77 -6.75
CA GLY A 153 -14.19 -8.79 -8.19
C GLY A 153 -13.25 -7.73 -8.74
N LEU A 154 -12.72 -7.94 -9.92
CA LEU A 154 -11.67 -7.07 -10.47
C LEU A 154 -12.13 -5.61 -10.64
N GLU A 155 -13.35 -5.42 -11.12
CA GLU A 155 -13.93 -4.10 -11.34
C GLU A 155 -14.23 -3.38 -10.01
N GLU A 156 -14.87 -4.08 -9.08
CA GLU A 156 -15.27 -3.56 -7.78
C GLU A 156 -14.04 -3.24 -6.92
N ASP A 157 -13.08 -4.15 -6.89
CA ASP A 157 -11.81 -3.97 -6.20
C ASP A 157 -11.06 -2.74 -6.74
N ALA A 158 -10.92 -2.59 -8.05
CA ALA A 158 -10.29 -1.41 -8.66
C ALA A 158 -11.04 -0.11 -8.33
N ARG A 159 -12.37 -0.12 -8.25
CA ARG A 159 -13.17 1.04 -7.83
C ARG A 159 -12.91 1.45 -6.40
N THR A 160 -12.75 0.47 -5.47
CA THR A 160 -12.42 0.79 -4.07
C THR A 160 -11.05 1.42 -3.97
N PHE A 161 -10.07 0.94 -4.73
CA PHE A 161 -8.74 1.54 -4.82
C PHE A 161 -8.77 2.95 -5.41
N CYS A 162 -9.56 3.19 -6.46
CA CYS A 162 -9.74 4.53 -7.02
C CYS A 162 -10.25 5.52 -5.95
N ARG A 163 -11.28 5.15 -5.20
CA ARG A 163 -11.81 5.97 -4.11
C ARG A 163 -10.82 6.19 -2.99
N ALA A 164 -10.04 5.16 -2.64
CA ALA A 164 -9.00 5.25 -1.62
C ALA A 164 -7.90 6.24 -2.03
N ILE A 165 -7.44 6.19 -3.28
CA ILE A 165 -6.44 7.10 -3.83
C ILE A 165 -6.96 8.55 -3.79
N ILE A 166 -8.17 8.79 -4.30
CA ILE A 166 -8.80 10.12 -4.29
C ILE A 166 -8.92 10.63 -2.84
N ARG A 167 -9.39 9.77 -1.92
CA ARG A 167 -9.52 10.13 -0.50
C ARG A 167 -8.18 10.50 0.13
N TRP A 168 -7.13 9.73 -0.17
CA TRP A 168 -5.79 10.01 0.34
C TRP A 168 -5.25 11.34 -0.21
N LEU A 169 -5.46 11.61 -1.50
CA LEU A 169 -5.05 12.87 -2.14
C LEU A 169 -5.74 14.09 -1.51
N ASP A 170 -7.05 13.98 -1.22
CA ASP A 170 -7.81 15.01 -0.52
C ASP A 170 -7.26 15.26 0.90
N GLU A 171 -7.07 14.18 1.68
CA GLU A 171 -6.63 14.28 3.08
C GLU A 171 -5.20 14.84 3.21
N HIS A 172 -4.36 14.64 2.19
CA HIS A 172 -2.96 15.05 2.22
C HIS A 172 -2.66 16.26 1.32
N ASN A 173 -3.68 16.81 0.65
CA ASN A 173 -3.54 17.94 -0.29
C ASN A 173 -2.48 17.70 -1.37
N ARG A 174 -2.52 16.52 -2.03
CA ARG A 174 -1.50 16.06 -2.97
C ARG A 174 -1.99 15.98 -4.43
N TRP A 175 -3.00 16.75 -4.78
CA TRP A 175 -3.56 16.79 -6.15
C TRP A 175 -2.58 17.31 -7.21
N GLY A 176 -1.59 18.13 -6.82
CA GLY A 176 -0.56 18.65 -7.71
C GLY A 176 0.62 17.70 -7.94
N SER A 177 0.73 16.59 -7.19
CA SER A 177 1.85 15.66 -7.29
C SER A 177 1.75 14.78 -8.54
N PRO A 178 2.88 14.46 -9.22
CA PRO A 178 2.92 13.38 -10.19
C PRO A 178 2.56 12.04 -9.53
N LEU A 179 1.55 11.34 -10.07
CA LEU A 179 1.02 10.13 -9.46
C LEU A 179 1.47 8.88 -10.20
N TYR A 180 1.92 7.89 -9.44
CA TYR A 180 2.30 6.57 -9.92
C TYR A 180 1.50 5.50 -9.21
N ILE A 181 1.24 4.39 -9.90
CA ILE A 181 0.74 3.16 -9.29
C ILE A 181 1.74 2.03 -9.50
N TYR A 182 1.88 1.19 -8.49
CA TYR A 182 2.76 0.03 -8.50
C TYR A 182 1.97 -1.21 -8.07
N GLY A 183 1.65 -2.07 -9.02
CA GLY A 183 0.93 -3.32 -8.79
C GLY A 183 1.84 -4.54 -8.92
N GLU A 184 1.71 -5.50 -8.00
CA GLU A 184 2.40 -6.78 -8.05
C GLU A 184 1.39 -7.91 -8.30
N SER A 185 1.72 -8.87 -9.19
CA SER A 185 0.93 -10.08 -9.48
C SER A 185 -0.50 -9.71 -9.91
N TYR A 186 -1.56 -10.20 -9.24
CA TYR A 186 -2.95 -9.77 -9.49
C TYR A 186 -3.12 -8.24 -9.41
N GLY A 187 -2.28 -7.54 -8.63
CA GLY A 187 -2.25 -6.09 -8.60
C GLY A 187 -1.98 -5.44 -9.95
N THR A 188 -1.39 -6.17 -10.91
CA THR A 188 -1.20 -5.67 -12.28
C THR A 188 -2.51 -5.65 -13.07
N MET A 189 -3.37 -6.67 -12.90
CA MET A 189 -4.73 -6.66 -13.46
C MET A 189 -5.56 -5.54 -12.82
N ARG A 190 -5.50 -5.41 -11.49
CA ARG A 190 -6.10 -4.27 -10.78
C ARG A 190 -5.63 -2.94 -11.36
N SER A 191 -4.32 -2.77 -11.58
CA SER A 191 -3.74 -1.55 -12.14
C SER A 191 -4.34 -1.20 -13.51
N ALA A 192 -4.52 -2.18 -14.38
CA ALA A 192 -5.09 -1.98 -15.71
C ALA A 192 -6.53 -1.41 -15.66
N VAL A 193 -7.36 -1.95 -14.74
CA VAL A 193 -8.73 -1.44 -14.54
C VAL A 193 -8.74 -0.13 -13.77
N LEU A 194 -7.87 0.01 -12.77
CA LEU A 194 -7.75 1.22 -11.94
C LEU A 194 -7.34 2.44 -12.76
N MET A 195 -6.43 2.28 -13.74
CA MET A 195 -6.06 3.37 -14.67
C MET A 195 -7.28 3.98 -15.36
N ARG A 196 -8.23 3.14 -15.79
CA ARG A 196 -9.48 3.61 -16.41
C ARG A 196 -10.30 4.43 -15.41
N TYR A 197 -10.53 3.91 -14.19
CA TYR A 197 -11.32 4.61 -13.18
C TYR A 197 -10.70 5.92 -12.72
N LEU A 198 -9.38 5.96 -12.55
CA LEU A 198 -8.66 7.19 -12.23
C LEU A 198 -8.78 8.21 -13.37
N GLY A 199 -8.65 7.77 -14.64
CA GLY A 199 -8.85 8.63 -15.79
C GLY A 199 -10.27 9.19 -15.88
N GLU A 200 -11.30 8.35 -15.68
CA GLU A 200 -12.71 8.77 -15.62
C GLU A 200 -12.99 9.76 -14.48
N ALA A 201 -12.27 9.63 -13.36
CA ALA A 201 -12.35 10.54 -12.23
C ALA A 201 -11.49 11.82 -12.39
N GLY A 202 -10.79 11.99 -13.52
CA GLY A 202 -9.95 13.15 -13.77
C GLY A 202 -8.61 13.13 -13.00
N VAL A 203 -8.13 11.96 -12.59
CA VAL A 203 -6.87 11.76 -11.89
C VAL A 203 -5.81 11.22 -12.86
N PRO A 204 -4.95 12.08 -13.45
CA PRO A 204 -3.95 11.64 -14.40
C PRO A 204 -2.82 10.89 -13.68
N LEU A 205 -2.36 9.79 -14.28
CA LEU A 205 -1.18 9.06 -13.83
C LEU A 205 0.04 9.49 -14.64
N ALA A 206 1.15 9.72 -13.94
CA ALA A 206 2.47 9.94 -14.56
C ALA A 206 3.12 8.63 -15.00
N GLY A 207 2.78 7.50 -14.34
CA GLY A 207 3.28 6.19 -14.73
C GLY A 207 2.65 5.04 -13.97
N VAL A 208 2.86 3.83 -14.51
CA VAL A 208 2.39 2.57 -13.95
C VAL A 208 3.52 1.56 -13.96
N VAL A 209 3.78 0.93 -12.83
CA VAL A 209 4.73 -0.18 -12.70
C VAL A 209 3.96 -1.46 -12.44
N MET A 210 4.23 -2.47 -13.26
CA MET A 210 3.60 -3.77 -13.19
C MET A 210 4.66 -4.84 -12.92
N LEU A 211 4.79 -5.25 -11.66
CA LEU A 211 5.72 -6.29 -11.24
C LEU A 211 5.07 -7.66 -11.34
N SER A 212 5.78 -8.64 -11.96
CA SER A 212 5.26 -9.99 -12.17
C SER A 212 3.89 -9.96 -12.83
N ALA A 213 3.82 -9.25 -13.97
CA ALA A 213 2.58 -8.94 -14.65
C ALA A 213 1.77 -10.20 -15.01
N TYR A 214 0.48 -10.15 -14.69
CA TYR A 214 -0.46 -11.21 -14.89
C TYR A 214 -1.68 -10.64 -15.63
N PHE A 215 -1.90 -11.07 -16.86
CA PHE A 215 -2.95 -10.50 -17.72
C PHE A 215 -4.03 -11.50 -18.14
N ASP A 216 -3.75 -12.79 -18.08
CA ASP A 216 -4.68 -13.83 -18.54
C ASP A 216 -4.57 -15.10 -17.69
N TRP A 217 -5.64 -15.43 -16.99
CA TRP A 217 -5.74 -16.65 -16.18
C TRP A 217 -5.57 -17.92 -17.00
N SER A 218 -6.01 -17.92 -18.27
CA SER A 218 -5.97 -19.09 -19.13
C SER A 218 -4.55 -19.52 -19.51
N GLN A 219 -3.59 -18.57 -19.50
CA GLN A 219 -2.20 -18.84 -19.89
C GLN A 219 -1.35 -19.43 -18.76
N ASN A 220 -1.82 -19.37 -17.53
CA ASN A 220 -1.06 -19.78 -16.35
C ASN A 220 -1.62 -21.03 -15.65
N LEU A 221 -2.63 -21.70 -16.22
CA LEU A 221 -3.12 -22.97 -15.71
C LEU A 221 -2.14 -24.08 -16.05
N PRO A 222 -1.74 -24.95 -15.08
CA PRO A 222 -0.92 -26.12 -15.37
C PRO A 222 -1.70 -27.03 -16.33
N GLY A 223 -1.15 -27.27 -17.51
CA GLY A 223 -1.71 -28.25 -18.45
C GLY A 223 -2.19 -27.71 -19.80
N ASN A 224 -1.91 -26.45 -20.11
CA ASN A 224 -2.05 -25.89 -21.48
C ASN A 224 -0.70 -25.87 -22.20
#